data_441dce861a2a20aeb881711303cb8207
#
_entry.id   441dce861a2a20aeb881711303cb8207
#
_cell.length_a   1.000
_cell.length_b   1.000
_cell.length_c   1.000
_cell.angle_alpha   90.00
_cell.angle_beta   90.00
_cell.angle_gamma   90.00
#
_symmetry.space_group_name_H-M   'P 1'
#
loop_
_entity.id
_entity.type
_entity.pdbx_description
1 polymer ?
#
loop_
_entity_poly.entity_id
_entity_poly.type
_entity_poly.pdbx_seq_one_letter_code
_entity_poly.pdbx_strand_id
1 'polypeptide(L)'
;EFTNRIHRDDAAAVLRHLLEIEAPDALYLATDNLPAPRFEVVAWLASMQGHVEPQGLAVENAGQGKRVSNRKLLESGFRMIYPDYRTGYAAVLKFRLPSEQQQ
;
A
#
# COMPACT_ATOMS: atom_id res chain seq x y z
N GLU A 1 -8.88 7.22 -10.05
CA GLU A 1 -9.54 6.15 -9.28
C GLU A 1 -8.65 5.69 -8.15
N PHE A 2 -9.20 5.59 -6.94
CA PHE A 2 -8.47 5.06 -5.81
C PHE A 2 -8.22 3.57 -5.97
N THR A 3 -7.02 3.16 -5.60
CA THR A 3 -6.61 1.76 -5.61
C THR A 3 -6.15 1.37 -4.20
N ASN A 4 -6.36 0.11 -3.86
CA ASN A 4 -6.00 -0.45 -2.57
C ASN A 4 -5.09 -1.64 -2.80
N ARG A 5 -4.08 -1.82 -1.96
CA ARG A 5 -3.10 -2.87 -2.13
C ARG A 5 -2.50 -3.30 -0.81
N ILE A 6 -1.73 -4.38 -0.87
CA ILE A 6 -0.95 -4.85 0.25
C ILE A 6 0.32 -5.50 -0.29
N HIS A 7 1.44 -5.27 0.37
CA HIS A 7 2.68 -5.96 0.03
C HIS A 7 2.56 -7.45 0.36
N ARG A 8 3.16 -8.29 -0.47
CA ARG A 8 3.13 -9.75 -0.32
C ARG A 8 3.53 -10.21 1.09
N ASP A 9 4.58 -9.63 1.64
CA ASP A 9 5.07 -10.01 2.96
C ASP A 9 4.07 -9.63 4.05
N ASP A 10 3.38 -8.51 3.90
CA ASP A 10 2.31 -8.12 4.81
C ASP A 10 1.11 -9.05 4.68
N ALA A 11 0.77 -9.46 3.47
CA ALA A 11 -0.35 -10.41 3.28
C ALA A 11 -0.08 -11.71 4.01
N ALA A 12 1.13 -12.24 3.91
CA ALA A 12 1.52 -13.45 4.64
C ALA A 12 1.50 -13.24 6.15
N ALA A 13 1.98 -12.08 6.60
CA ALA A 13 2.00 -11.75 8.04
C ALA A 13 0.59 -11.59 8.60
N VAL A 14 -0.36 -11.05 7.81
CA VAL A 14 -1.77 -10.94 8.22
C VAL A 14 -2.34 -12.33 8.46
N LEU A 15 -2.11 -13.27 7.55
CA LEU A 15 -2.62 -14.64 7.73
C LEU A 15 -2.09 -15.26 9.01
N ARG A 16 -0.81 -15.11 9.27
CA ARG A 16 -0.21 -15.62 10.50
C ARG A 16 -0.80 -14.96 11.74
N HIS A 17 -0.94 -13.63 11.71
CA HIS A 17 -1.51 -12.87 12.82
C HIS A 17 -2.93 -13.34 13.16
N LEU A 18 -3.78 -13.49 12.14
CA LEU A 18 -5.16 -13.89 12.35
C LEU A 18 -5.29 -15.33 12.86
N LEU A 19 -4.31 -16.19 12.56
CA LEU A 19 -4.27 -17.56 13.11
C LEU A 19 -3.84 -17.56 14.57
N GLU A 20 -3.12 -16.55 15.02
CA GLU A 20 -2.55 -16.51 16.38
C GLU A 20 -3.38 -15.72 17.38
N ILE A 21 -4.22 -14.79 16.94
CA ILE A 21 -5.04 -14.02 17.89
C ILE A 21 -6.19 -14.87 18.43
N GLU A 22 -6.60 -14.57 19.68
CA GLU A 22 -7.56 -15.41 20.41
C GLU A 22 -8.95 -15.45 19.79
N ALA A 23 -9.50 -14.33 19.41
CA ALA A 23 -10.89 -14.25 18.98
C ALA A 23 -11.01 -13.35 17.74
N PRO A 24 -10.55 -13.84 16.58
CA PRO A 24 -10.65 -13.02 15.37
C PRO A 24 -12.11 -12.84 14.97
N ASP A 25 -12.41 -11.67 14.40
CA ASP A 25 -13.70 -11.43 13.79
C ASP A 25 -13.84 -12.24 12.50
N ALA A 26 -15.06 -12.27 11.97
CA ALA A 26 -15.35 -13.04 10.76
C ALA A 26 -14.73 -12.42 9.51
N LEU A 27 -14.44 -11.12 9.50
CA LEU A 27 -13.98 -10.42 8.29
C LEU A 27 -13.00 -9.31 8.63
N TYR A 28 -11.88 -9.30 7.93
CA TYR A 28 -10.88 -8.23 7.95
C TYR A 28 -10.55 -7.80 6.53
N LEU A 29 -10.39 -6.50 6.34
CA LEU A 29 -9.91 -5.96 5.06
C LEU A 29 -8.39 -5.81 5.16
N ALA A 30 -7.66 -6.60 4.40
CA ALA A 30 -6.21 -6.65 4.46
C ALA A 30 -5.61 -5.81 3.33
N THR A 31 -5.51 -4.51 3.58
CA THR A 31 -4.86 -3.55 2.69
C THR A 31 -3.82 -2.77 3.47
N ASP A 32 -2.94 -2.06 2.76
CA ASP A 32 -2.01 -1.13 3.43
C ASP A 32 -2.76 0.09 3.95
N ASN A 33 -2.02 1.00 4.60
CA ASN A 33 -2.64 2.14 5.30
C ASN A 33 -3.03 3.29 4.37
N LEU A 34 -2.63 3.25 3.10
CA LEU A 34 -2.79 4.39 2.21
C LEU A 34 -3.45 4.01 0.89
N PRO A 35 -4.79 4.09 0.81
CA PRO A 35 -5.46 4.07 -0.49
C PRO A 35 -4.94 5.24 -1.31
N ALA A 36 -4.58 5.00 -2.56
CA ALA A 36 -4.00 6.04 -3.40
C ALA A 36 -4.61 6.04 -4.79
N PRO A 37 -4.79 7.22 -5.41
CA PRO A 37 -5.25 7.28 -6.78
C PRO A 37 -4.25 6.61 -7.72
N ARG A 38 -4.77 5.93 -8.72
CA ARG A 38 -3.94 5.20 -9.68
C ARG A 38 -2.90 6.10 -10.34
N PHE A 39 -3.29 7.30 -10.74
CA PHE A 39 -2.35 8.21 -11.42
C PHE A 39 -1.18 8.59 -10.50
N GLU A 40 -1.44 8.76 -9.20
CA GLU A 40 -0.40 9.09 -8.23
C GLU A 40 0.62 7.95 -8.13
N VAL A 41 0.16 6.72 -8.04
CA VAL A 41 1.03 5.54 -7.95
C VAL A 41 1.90 5.40 -9.19
N VAL A 42 1.28 5.52 -10.37
CA VAL A 42 2.01 5.39 -11.65
C VAL A 42 3.04 6.51 -11.80
N ALA A 43 2.65 7.74 -11.48
CA ALA A 43 3.56 8.89 -11.57
C ALA A 43 4.74 8.73 -10.61
N TRP A 44 4.49 8.28 -9.39
CA TRP A 44 5.55 8.06 -8.41
C TRP A 44 6.51 6.96 -8.87
N LEU A 45 5.98 5.83 -9.37
CA LEU A 45 6.82 4.74 -9.87
C LEU A 45 7.70 5.20 -11.05
N ALA A 46 7.13 5.94 -11.99
CA ALA A 46 7.88 6.48 -13.11
C ALA A 46 9.01 7.40 -12.64
N SER A 47 8.70 8.29 -11.70
CA SER A 47 9.65 9.22 -11.11
C SER A 47 10.81 8.48 -10.44
N MET A 48 10.52 7.46 -9.64
CA MET A 48 11.54 6.70 -8.92
C MET A 48 12.46 5.90 -9.85
N GLN A 49 11.98 5.52 -11.02
CA GLN A 49 12.75 4.79 -12.01
C GLN A 49 13.42 5.69 -13.05
N GLY A 50 13.30 7.00 -12.90
CA GLY A 50 13.89 7.97 -13.81
C GLY A 50 13.16 8.11 -15.13
N HIS A 51 11.93 7.65 -15.22
CA HIS A 51 11.12 7.77 -16.43
C HIS A 51 10.28 9.05 -16.40
N VAL A 52 9.90 9.52 -17.58
CA VAL A 52 8.95 10.62 -17.72
C VAL A 52 7.57 10.11 -17.31
N GLU A 53 6.80 10.96 -16.61
CA GLU A 53 5.44 10.60 -16.22
C GLU A 53 4.60 10.26 -17.44
N PRO A 54 3.83 9.17 -17.40
CA PRO A 54 2.97 8.79 -18.51
C PRO A 54 1.94 9.88 -18.82
N GLN A 55 1.73 10.14 -20.10
CA GLN A 55 0.72 11.07 -20.56
C GLN A 55 -0.67 10.42 -20.48
N GLY A 56 -1.68 11.24 -20.31
CA GLY A 56 -3.06 10.78 -20.36
C GLY A 56 -3.61 10.11 -19.12
N LEU A 57 -2.94 10.28 -17.97
CA LEU A 57 -3.49 9.81 -16.71
C LEU A 57 -4.76 10.59 -16.37
N ALA A 58 -5.82 9.87 -16.02
CA ALA A 58 -7.16 10.47 -15.82
C ALA A 58 -7.27 11.14 -14.46
N VAL A 59 -6.76 12.36 -14.35
CA VAL A 59 -6.79 13.12 -13.10
C VAL A 59 -8.22 13.42 -12.65
N GLU A 60 -9.12 13.62 -13.60
CA GLU A 60 -10.53 13.88 -13.31
C GLU A 60 -11.24 12.73 -12.60
N ASN A 61 -10.66 11.54 -12.64
CA ASN A 61 -11.20 10.37 -11.94
C ASN A 61 -10.49 10.09 -10.62
N ALA A 62 -9.63 11.00 -10.17
CA ALA A 62 -8.79 10.78 -8.99
C ALA A 62 -9.59 10.48 -7.72
N GLY A 63 -10.77 11.08 -7.57
CA GLY A 63 -11.62 10.87 -6.39
C GLY A 63 -12.55 9.68 -6.47
N GLN A 64 -12.55 8.94 -7.58
CA GLN A 64 -13.43 7.80 -7.76
C GLN A 64 -12.80 6.52 -7.22
N GLY A 65 -13.64 5.50 -7.08
CA GLY A 65 -13.22 4.22 -6.54
C GLY A 65 -13.34 4.18 -5.02
N LYS A 66 -13.12 3.02 -4.47
CA LYS A 66 -13.27 2.81 -3.03
C LYS A 66 -11.96 3.03 -2.30
N ARG A 67 -12.06 3.73 -1.19
CA ARG A 67 -10.98 3.87 -0.22
C ARG A 67 -11.23 2.86 0.87
N VAL A 68 -10.51 1.75 0.83
CA VAL A 68 -10.70 0.67 1.79
C VAL A 68 -9.90 0.96 3.06
N SER A 69 -10.55 0.82 4.21
CA SER A 69 -9.91 1.01 5.50
C SER A 69 -9.48 -0.33 6.09
N ASN A 70 -8.23 -0.40 6.55
CA ASN A 70 -7.70 -1.56 7.26
C ASN A 70 -7.77 -1.37 8.78
N ARG A 71 -8.55 -0.40 9.24
CA ARG A 71 -8.62 -0.01 10.65
C ARG A 71 -8.88 -1.19 11.58
N LYS A 72 -9.82 -2.06 11.23
CA LYS A 72 -10.16 -3.22 12.03
C LYS A 72 -8.98 -4.17 12.19
N LEU A 73 -8.20 -4.36 11.11
CA LEU A 73 -6.99 -5.17 11.16
C LEU A 73 -5.97 -4.56 12.11
N LEU A 74 -5.75 -3.25 12.02
CA LEU A 74 -4.79 -2.57 12.90
C LEU A 74 -5.25 -2.60 14.36
N GLU A 75 -6.55 -2.46 14.61
CA GLU A 75 -7.11 -2.54 15.96
C GLU A 75 -6.95 -3.93 16.59
N SER A 76 -6.79 -4.97 15.76
CA SER A 76 -6.52 -6.32 16.26
C SER A 76 -5.07 -6.51 16.73
N GLY A 77 -4.23 -5.50 16.58
CA GLY A 77 -2.82 -5.54 17.00
C GLY A 77 -1.82 -5.72 15.88
N PHE A 78 -2.28 -5.83 14.64
CA PHE A 78 -1.38 -6.00 13.50
C PHE A 78 -0.66 -4.69 13.17
N ARG A 79 0.62 -4.77 12.81
CA ARG A 79 1.41 -3.64 12.32
C ARG A 79 1.92 -3.95 10.93
N MET A 80 1.71 -3.00 10.02
CA MET A 80 2.19 -3.14 8.65
C MET A 80 3.71 -2.99 8.58
N ILE A 81 4.37 -3.90 7.88
CA ILE A 81 5.79 -3.79 7.55
C ILE A 81 5.95 -2.73 6.47
N TYR A 82 5.06 -2.73 5.50
CA TYR A 82 5.04 -1.78 4.38
C TYR A 82 3.72 -1.02 4.40
N PRO A 83 3.66 0.10 5.15
CA PRO A 83 2.38 0.78 5.40
C PRO A 83 1.78 1.49 4.19
N ASP A 84 2.54 1.73 3.14
CA ASP A 84 2.05 2.40 1.95
C ASP A 84 2.70 1.85 0.68
N TYR A 85 2.19 2.29 -0.48
CA TYR A 85 2.69 1.79 -1.75
C TYR A 85 4.15 2.16 -1.98
N ARG A 86 4.61 3.29 -1.44
CA ARG A 86 6.00 3.74 -1.64
C ARG A 86 6.98 2.78 -0.98
N THR A 87 6.75 2.46 0.29
CA THR A 87 7.60 1.50 1.01
C THR A 87 7.52 0.11 0.39
N GLY A 88 6.32 -0.33 0.00
CA GLY A 88 6.13 -1.64 -0.61
C GLY A 88 6.83 -1.78 -1.95
N TYR A 89 6.62 -0.84 -2.85
CA TYR A 89 7.25 -0.91 -4.17
C TYR A 89 8.76 -0.67 -4.11
N ALA A 90 9.22 0.18 -3.20
CA ALA A 90 10.66 0.37 -3.01
C ALA A 90 11.34 -0.96 -2.67
N ALA A 91 10.73 -1.75 -1.79
CA ALA A 91 11.26 -3.06 -1.42
C ALA A 91 11.26 -4.04 -2.61
N VAL A 92 10.15 -4.07 -3.38
CA VAL A 92 10.01 -4.97 -4.52
C VAL A 92 10.99 -4.62 -5.64
N LEU A 93 11.12 -3.33 -5.95
CA LEU A 93 11.94 -2.87 -7.07
C LEU A 93 13.38 -2.57 -6.64
N LYS A 94 13.67 -2.68 -5.35
CA LYS A 94 15.01 -2.51 -4.76
C LYS A 94 15.61 -1.12 -5.02
N PHE A 95 14.77 -0.08 -5.00
CA PHE A 95 15.27 1.28 -4.99
C PHE A 95 15.06 1.91 -3.62
N ARG A 96 15.86 2.94 -3.33
CA ARG A 96 15.84 3.59 -2.02
C ARG A 96 14.87 4.76 -2.01
N LEU A 97 14.16 4.90 -0.89
CA LEU A 97 13.38 6.11 -0.62
C LEU A 97 14.33 7.24 -0.21
N PRO A 98 13.94 8.52 -0.43
CA PRO A 98 14.78 9.66 -0.06
C PRO A 98 15.29 9.64 1.38
N SER A 99 14.44 9.20 2.32
CA SER A 99 14.83 9.09 3.73
C SER A 99 15.94 8.07 3.97
N GLU A 100 16.03 7.03 3.16
CA GLU A 100 17.06 6.00 3.26
C GLU A 100 18.38 6.44 2.63
N GLN A 101 18.29 7.28 1.61
CA GLN A 101 19.48 7.78 0.91
C GLN A 101 20.33 8.72 1.74
N GLN A 102 19.80 9.21 2.83
CA GLN A 102 20.49 10.14 3.73
C GLN A 102 21.35 9.43 4.78
N GLN A 103 21.31 8.11 4.80
CA GLN A 103 22.07 7.32 5.78
C GLN A 103 23.51 7.02 5.30
#